data_3763e776d9c36d5857895fd53b09ab7a
#
_entry.id   3763e776d9c36d5857895fd53b09ab7a
#
_cell.length_a   1.000
_cell.length_b   1.000
_cell.length_c   1.000
_cell.angle_alpha   90.00
_cell.angle_beta   90.00
_cell.angle_gamma   90.00
#
_symmetry.space_group_name_H-M   'P 1'
#
loop_
_entity.id
_entity.type
_entity.pdbx_description
1 polymer ?
#
loop_
_entity_poly.entity_id
_entity_poly.type
_entity_poly.pdbx_seq_one_letter_code
_entity_poly.pdbx_strand_id
1 'polypeptide(L)'
;DYTIYAGSLGKLFRNSIDDFPRKAFLKDSNKINLKNKNLFDKNKDKIKIGISWTSKAAVGEEKSLSLELIKPILSLGDKYSFMNLQYHDSSEEIQKFLNKNESIIINQFLDIDMYNDFDSLASILKKLDLFVTVSNSTAHLAASLGVETWIIKPKNHAVFHYWNQPNNSSPWYESVKLYNYKGDWSITVQEIKEDLLIKFK
;
A
#
# COMPACT_ATOMS: atom_id res chain seq x y z
N ASP A 1 38.16 13.79 -9.53
CA ASP A 1 36.72 13.56 -9.30
C ASP A 1 36.41 12.08 -9.53
N TYR A 2 35.55 11.52 -8.72
CA TYR A 2 35.09 10.13 -8.80
C TYR A 2 33.59 10.11 -9.10
N THR A 3 33.19 9.20 -10.00
CA THR A 3 31.79 8.97 -10.33
C THR A 3 31.40 7.55 -9.95
N ILE A 4 30.28 7.37 -9.27
CA ILE A 4 29.73 6.07 -8.93
C ILE A 4 28.22 6.05 -9.21
N TYR A 5 27.71 4.95 -9.73
CA TYR A 5 26.27 4.77 -9.90
C TYR A 5 25.58 4.69 -8.55
N ALA A 6 24.45 5.41 -8.38
CA ALA A 6 23.70 5.45 -7.12
C ALA A 6 23.33 4.05 -6.58
N GLY A 7 22.97 3.11 -7.47
CA GLY A 7 22.68 1.72 -7.08
C GLY A 7 23.89 0.97 -6.50
N SER A 8 25.13 1.38 -6.80
CA SER A 8 26.34 0.78 -6.27
C SER A 8 26.71 1.28 -4.87
N LEU A 9 26.11 2.39 -4.42
CA LEU A 9 26.35 2.94 -3.08
C LEU A 9 25.97 1.95 -1.96
N GLY A 10 24.95 1.14 -2.20
CA GLY A 10 24.55 0.10 -1.24
C GLY A 10 25.70 -0.83 -0.86
N LYS A 11 26.58 -1.17 -1.80
CA LYS A 11 27.76 -2.02 -1.55
C LYS A 11 28.74 -1.38 -0.55
N LEU A 12 28.79 -0.06 -0.49
CA LEU A 12 29.68 0.69 0.40
C LEU A 12 29.06 0.94 1.79
N PHE A 13 27.73 1.12 1.85
CA PHE A 13 27.04 1.60 3.04
C PHE A 13 26.04 0.60 3.65
N ARG A 14 25.92 -0.63 3.10
CA ARG A 14 24.94 -1.64 3.54
C ARG A 14 25.58 -3.01 3.57
N ASN A 15 26.57 -3.18 4.45
CA ASN A 15 27.34 -4.42 4.57
C ASN A 15 26.68 -5.41 5.57
N SER A 16 25.85 -4.89 6.46
CA SER A 16 25.06 -5.69 7.42
C SER A 16 23.61 -5.23 7.44
N ILE A 17 22.74 -6.01 8.07
CA ILE A 17 21.32 -5.65 8.24
C ILE A 17 21.15 -4.38 9.12
N ASP A 18 22.07 -4.13 10.02
CA ASP A 18 22.05 -3.00 10.94
C ASP A 18 22.44 -1.67 10.28
N ASP A 19 23.06 -1.74 9.09
CA ASP A 19 23.41 -0.54 8.32
C ASP A 19 22.21 0.08 7.58
N PHE A 20 21.04 -0.55 7.63
CA PHE A 20 19.83 -0.03 7.02
C PHE A 20 19.15 0.98 7.97
N PRO A 21 18.72 2.16 7.46
CA PRO A 21 18.19 3.23 8.30
C PRO A 21 16.86 2.85 8.97
N ARG A 22 16.09 1.97 8.37
CA ARG A 22 14.78 1.44 8.82
C ARG A 22 13.70 2.50 9.09
N LYS A 23 14.08 3.70 9.51
CA LYS A 23 13.20 4.82 9.84
C LYS A 23 12.68 5.53 8.59
N ALA A 24 11.55 6.19 8.75
CA ALA A 24 11.02 7.10 7.74
C ALA A 24 12.04 8.20 7.40
N PHE A 25 12.23 8.46 6.11
CA PHE A 25 13.19 9.47 5.62
C PHE A 25 12.56 10.49 4.67
N LEU A 26 11.32 10.30 4.25
CA LEU A 26 10.55 11.29 3.50
C LEU A 26 9.57 12.02 4.43
N LYS A 27 9.26 13.25 4.05
CA LYS A 27 8.22 14.07 4.68
C LYS A 27 7.23 14.49 3.62
N ASP A 28 5.96 14.55 3.99
CA ASP A 28 4.94 15.12 3.11
C ASP A 28 4.97 16.65 3.15
N SER A 29 4.44 17.27 2.09
CA SER A 29 4.33 18.72 1.95
C SER A 29 3.02 19.28 2.51
N ASN A 30 2.15 18.46 3.09
CA ASN A 30 0.77 18.78 3.48
C ASN A 30 -0.09 19.32 2.32
N LYS A 31 0.26 18.97 1.09
CA LYS A 31 -0.44 19.39 -0.12
C LYS A 31 -1.66 18.49 -0.36
N ILE A 32 -2.78 18.87 0.19
CA ILE A 32 -4.06 18.19 -0.03
C ILE A 32 -5.12 19.21 -0.43
N ASN A 33 -5.85 18.92 -1.52
CA ASN A 33 -6.93 19.79 -1.95
C ASN A 33 -8.14 19.71 -1.01
N LEU A 34 -9.01 20.74 -1.05
CA LEU A 34 -10.15 20.86 -0.14
C LEU A 34 -11.13 19.68 -0.26
N LYS A 35 -11.35 19.16 -1.48
CA LYS A 35 -12.27 18.02 -1.70
C LYS A 35 -11.79 16.77 -0.99
N ASN A 36 -10.49 16.47 -1.11
CA ASN A 36 -9.87 15.31 -0.48
C ASN A 36 -9.74 15.49 1.04
N LYS A 37 -9.51 16.73 1.51
CA LYS A 37 -9.57 17.03 2.94
C LYS A 37 -10.97 16.73 3.51
N ASN A 38 -12.03 17.18 2.84
CA ASN A 38 -13.40 16.91 3.24
C ASN A 38 -13.73 15.41 3.28
N LEU A 39 -13.12 14.60 2.41
CA LEU A 39 -13.26 13.15 2.44
C LEU A 39 -12.71 12.57 3.74
N PHE A 40 -11.55 13.03 4.20
CA PHE A 40 -10.99 12.61 5.49
C PHE A 40 -11.83 13.10 6.67
N ASP A 41 -12.32 14.33 6.63
CA ASP A 41 -13.16 14.91 7.68
C ASP A 41 -14.48 14.14 7.85
N LYS A 42 -15.10 13.71 6.75
CA LYS A 42 -16.30 12.83 6.79
C LYS A 42 -16.03 11.45 7.39
N ASN A 43 -14.81 10.99 7.34
CA ASN A 43 -14.38 9.67 7.84
C ASN A 43 -13.49 9.78 9.08
N LYS A 44 -13.53 10.90 9.81
CA LYS A 44 -12.62 11.16 10.95
C LYS A 44 -12.71 10.12 12.06
N ASP A 45 -13.90 9.58 12.29
CA ASP A 45 -14.18 8.60 13.36
C ASP A 45 -14.00 7.14 12.89
N LYS A 46 -13.58 6.94 11.63
CA LYS A 46 -13.33 5.63 11.04
C LYS A 46 -11.82 5.35 10.91
N ILE A 47 -11.48 4.08 10.90
CA ILE A 47 -10.13 3.62 10.58
C ILE A 47 -9.96 3.72 9.06
N LYS A 48 -9.01 4.54 8.63
CA LYS A 48 -8.75 4.87 7.23
C LYS A 48 -7.72 3.91 6.64
N ILE A 49 -8.18 3.02 5.78
CA ILE A 49 -7.34 2.02 5.12
C ILE A 49 -7.21 2.34 3.64
N GLY A 50 -6.01 2.72 3.21
CA GLY A 50 -5.68 2.81 1.80
C GLY A 50 -5.58 1.42 1.17
N ILE A 51 -6.05 1.25 -0.07
CA ILE A 51 -5.96 -0.01 -0.80
C ILE A 51 -5.40 0.21 -2.21
N SER A 52 -4.51 -0.71 -2.64
CA SER A 52 -4.05 -0.81 -4.03
C SER A 52 -3.78 -2.28 -4.33
N TRP A 53 -4.47 -2.83 -5.33
CA TRP A 53 -4.55 -4.28 -5.55
C TRP A 53 -3.90 -4.76 -6.84
N THR A 54 -3.50 -3.84 -7.74
CA THR A 54 -2.86 -4.21 -9.01
C THR A 54 -1.55 -3.47 -9.25
N SER A 55 -0.73 -4.04 -10.13
CA SER A 55 0.51 -3.45 -10.61
C SER A 55 0.57 -3.54 -12.13
N LYS A 56 0.95 -2.45 -12.81
CA LYS A 56 1.11 -2.38 -14.28
C LYS A 56 2.54 -2.66 -14.74
N ALA A 57 3.41 -3.15 -13.86
CA ALA A 57 4.77 -3.55 -14.24
C ALA A 57 4.75 -4.76 -15.20
N ALA A 58 5.85 -5.03 -15.87
CA ALA A 58 5.98 -6.13 -16.84
C ALA A 58 5.56 -7.51 -16.30
N VAL A 59 5.72 -7.73 -14.98
CA VAL A 59 5.27 -8.93 -14.24
C VAL A 59 4.04 -8.60 -13.37
N GLY A 60 3.23 -7.65 -13.83
CA GLY A 60 2.11 -7.11 -13.05
C GLY A 60 1.03 -8.13 -12.69
N GLU A 61 0.74 -9.07 -13.59
CA GLU A 61 -0.26 -10.11 -13.35
C GLU A 61 0.07 -10.98 -12.14
N GLU A 62 1.36 -11.34 -11.95
CA GLU A 62 1.81 -12.13 -10.80
C GLU A 62 1.74 -11.36 -9.46
N LYS A 63 1.64 -10.04 -9.54
CA LYS A 63 1.57 -9.14 -8.39
C LYS A 63 0.16 -8.63 -8.12
N SER A 64 -0.77 -8.89 -9.02
CA SER A 64 -2.11 -8.29 -8.98
C SER A 64 -3.12 -9.24 -8.38
N LEU A 65 -4.04 -8.67 -7.61
CA LEU A 65 -5.25 -9.34 -7.15
C LEU A 65 -6.46 -8.68 -7.83
N SER A 66 -7.63 -9.29 -7.71
CA SER A 66 -8.89 -8.67 -8.08
C SER A 66 -9.60 -8.10 -6.85
N LEU A 67 -10.53 -7.17 -7.05
CA LEU A 67 -11.41 -6.68 -5.97
C LEU A 67 -12.22 -7.82 -5.35
N GLU A 68 -12.62 -8.82 -6.12
CA GLU A 68 -13.33 -10.01 -5.60
C GLU A 68 -12.46 -10.82 -4.63
N LEU A 69 -11.16 -10.94 -4.87
CA LEU A 69 -10.24 -11.61 -3.95
C LEU A 69 -10.10 -10.85 -2.63
N ILE A 70 -10.02 -9.52 -2.67
CA ILE A 70 -9.87 -8.70 -1.44
C ILE A 70 -11.22 -8.32 -0.80
N LYS A 71 -12.34 -8.74 -1.37
CA LYS A 71 -13.69 -8.52 -0.82
C LYS A 71 -13.83 -8.87 0.66
N PRO A 72 -13.25 -9.97 1.19
CA PRO A 72 -13.32 -10.26 2.62
C PRO A 72 -12.77 -9.15 3.52
N ILE A 73 -11.79 -8.38 3.05
CA ILE A 73 -11.24 -7.20 3.74
C ILE A 73 -12.22 -6.02 3.60
N LEU A 74 -12.69 -5.76 2.38
CA LEU A 74 -13.58 -4.63 2.08
C LEU A 74 -14.95 -4.74 2.79
N SER A 75 -15.33 -5.95 3.21
CA SER A 75 -16.60 -6.24 3.91
C SER A 75 -16.50 -6.19 5.43
N LEU A 76 -15.45 -5.58 6.01
CA LEU A 76 -15.24 -5.52 7.47
C LEU A 76 -16.24 -4.61 8.22
N GLY A 77 -17.07 -3.85 7.51
CA GLY A 77 -18.12 -3.02 8.09
C GLY A 77 -17.74 -1.56 8.33
N ASP A 78 -18.67 -0.81 8.95
CA ASP A 78 -18.65 0.66 8.97
C ASP A 78 -17.56 1.30 9.85
N LYS A 79 -16.92 0.52 10.70
CA LYS A 79 -15.75 0.95 11.48
C LYS A 79 -14.60 1.37 10.58
N TYR A 80 -14.52 0.82 9.37
CA TYR A 80 -13.43 1.02 8.42
C TYR A 80 -13.87 1.91 7.26
N SER A 81 -12.94 2.72 6.77
CA SER A 81 -13.08 3.54 5.57
C SER A 81 -12.00 3.14 4.57
N PHE A 82 -12.41 2.42 3.52
CA PHE A 82 -11.48 2.01 2.46
C PHE A 82 -11.33 3.13 1.44
N MET A 83 -10.07 3.46 1.10
CA MET A 83 -9.70 4.54 0.23
C MET A 83 -8.88 4.02 -0.96
N ASN A 84 -9.35 4.26 -2.17
CA ASN A 84 -8.67 3.85 -3.40
C ASN A 84 -7.37 4.62 -3.59
N LEU A 85 -6.25 3.91 -3.61
CA LEU A 85 -4.91 4.43 -3.93
C LEU A 85 -4.29 3.69 -5.13
N GLN A 86 -5.13 3.16 -6.01
CA GLN A 86 -4.68 2.59 -7.26
C GLN A 86 -4.19 3.71 -8.18
N TYR A 87 -2.94 3.63 -8.63
CA TYR A 87 -2.28 4.70 -9.40
C TYR A 87 -2.71 4.81 -10.87
N HIS A 88 -3.40 3.82 -11.41
CA HIS A 88 -4.03 3.87 -12.72
C HIS A 88 -5.55 3.97 -12.58
N ASP A 89 -6.23 4.34 -13.67
CA ASP A 89 -7.68 4.37 -13.68
C ASP A 89 -8.27 2.98 -13.42
N SER A 90 -9.02 2.89 -12.35
CA SER A 90 -9.72 1.69 -11.88
C SER A 90 -11.23 1.92 -11.72
N SER A 91 -11.73 3.03 -12.24
CA SER A 91 -13.12 3.49 -12.03
C SER A 91 -14.13 2.46 -12.54
N GLU A 92 -13.92 1.91 -13.72
CA GLU A 92 -14.81 0.90 -14.31
C GLU A 92 -14.81 -0.41 -13.52
N GLU A 93 -13.63 -0.86 -13.08
CA GLU A 93 -13.49 -2.07 -12.24
C GLU A 93 -14.22 -1.89 -10.90
N ILE A 94 -13.97 -0.76 -10.23
CA ILE A 94 -14.63 -0.43 -8.96
C ILE A 94 -16.14 -0.35 -9.15
N GLN A 95 -16.63 0.33 -10.17
CA GLN A 95 -18.07 0.45 -10.42
C GLN A 95 -18.73 -0.91 -10.67
N LYS A 96 -18.11 -1.77 -11.48
CA LYS A 96 -18.60 -3.14 -11.72
C LYS A 96 -18.64 -3.97 -10.44
N PHE A 97 -17.63 -3.81 -9.59
CA PHE A 97 -17.55 -4.49 -8.31
C PHE A 97 -18.62 -4.00 -7.35
N LEU A 98 -18.80 -2.69 -7.18
CA LEU A 98 -19.78 -2.08 -6.28
C LEU A 98 -21.22 -2.38 -6.69
N ASN A 99 -21.51 -2.45 -7.99
CA ASN A 99 -22.84 -2.83 -8.50
C ASN A 99 -23.27 -4.25 -8.05
N LYS A 100 -22.32 -5.13 -7.75
CA LYS A 100 -22.57 -6.49 -7.23
C LYS A 100 -22.48 -6.56 -5.71
N ASN A 101 -21.96 -5.51 -5.06
CA ASN A 101 -21.63 -5.49 -3.64
C ASN A 101 -22.05 -4.16 -3.02
N GLU A 102 -23.35 -3.85 -3.04
CA GLU A 102 -23.93 -2.54 -2.67
C GLU A 102 -23.62 -2.08 -1.25
N SER A 103 -23.34 -3.01 -0.33
CA SER A 103 -22.97 -2.68 1.05
C SER A 103 -21.52 -2.24 1.23
N ILE A 104 -20.69 -2.39 0.19
CA ILE A 104 -19.26 -2.01 0.24
C ILE A 104 -19.09 -0.59 -0.27
N ILE A 105 -18.28 0.19 0.44
CA ILE A 105 -17.91 1.55 0.05
C ILE A 105 -16.42 1.64 -0.16
N ILE A 106 -15.99 2.07 -1.35
CA ILE A 106 -14.61 2.41 -1.66
C ILE A 106 -14.57 3.90 -1.98
N ASN A 107 -13.98 4.69 -1.10
CA ASN A 107 -13.83 6.12 -1.27
C ASN A 107 -12.77 6.42 -2.32
N GLN A 108 -13.04 7.39 -3.19
CA GLN A 108 -12.13 7.81 -4.24
C GLN A 108 -11.69 9.25 -4.01
N PHE A 109 -10.42 9.51 -4.28
CA PHE A 109 -9.88 10.86 -4.29
C PHE A 109 -10.16 11.54 -5.61
N LEU A 110 -10.45 12.84 -5.56
CA LEU A 110 -10.82 13.63 -6.72
C LEU A 110 -9.71 14.64 -7.07
N ASP A 111 -9.57 14.90 -8.36
CA ASP A 111 -8.65 15.94 -8.88
C ASP A 111 -7.20 15.74 -8.41
N ILE A 112 -6.74 14.49 -8.43
CA ILE A 112 -5.36 14.13 -8.15
C ILE A 112 -4.84 13.12 -9.18
N ASP A 113 -3.66 13.36 -9.69
CA ASP A 113 -2.91 12.41 -10.50
C ASP A 113 -2.06 11.51 -9.58
N MET A 114 -2.59 10.33 -9.24
CA MET A 114 -1.91 9.35 -8.38
C MET A 114 -0.59 8.82 -9.00
N TYR A 115 -0.36 9.08 -10.29
CA TYR A 115 0.84 8.63 -10.99
C TYR A 115 1.96 9.67 -10.98
N ASN A 116 1.65 10.96 -11.08
CA ASN A 116 2.63 12.03 -11.21
C ASN A 116 2.67 13.01 -10.03
N ASP A 117 1.56 13.22 -9.30
CA ASP A 117 1.53 14.16 -8.16
C ASP A 117 1.91 13.45 -6.85
N PHE A 118 3.20 13.16 -6.69
CA PHE A 118 3.74 12.51 -5.50
C PHE A 118 3.55 13.33 -4.21
N ASP A 119 3.52 14.64 -4.28
CA ASP A 119 3.32 15.50 -3.11
C ASP A 119 1.92 15.36 -2.52
N SER A 120 0.90 15.40 -3.38
CA SER A 120 -0.49 15.17 -2.96
C SER A 120 -0.70 13.73 -2.50
N LEU A 121 -0.11 12.75 -3.20
CA LEU A 121 -0.17 11.34 -2.82
C LEU A 121 0.48 11.11 -1.46
N ALA A 122 1.66 11.70 -1.20
CA ALA A 122 2.33 11.62 0.09
C ALA A 122 1.47 12.20 1.23
N SER A 123 0.84 13.34 0.98
CA SER A 123 -0.04 13.99 1.96
C SER A 123 -1.31 13.18 2.25
N ILE A 124 -1.83 12.46 1.25
CA ILE A 124 -2.94 11.51 1.43
C ILE A 124 -2.48 10.31 2.25
N LEU A 125 -1.36 9.68 1.88
CA LEU A 125 -0.80 8.52 2.57
C LEU A 125 -0.59 8.80 4.06
N LYS A 126 -0.07 9.97 4.42
CA LYS A 126 0.16 10.39 5.81
C LYS A 126 -1.11 10.52 6.67
N LYS A 127 -2.29 10.57 6.05
CA LYS A 127 -3.59 10.63 6.76
C LYS A 127 -4.24 9.25 6.95
N LEU A 128 -3.64 8.20 6.44
CA LEU A 128 -4.10 6.83 6.62
C LEU A 128 -3.65 6.27 7.97
N ASP A 129 -4.47 5.38 8.51
CA ASP A 129 -4.11 4.54 9.65
C ASP A 129 -3.34 3.29 9.20
N LEU A 130 -3.57 2.86 7.94
CA LEU A 130 -2.89 1.71 7.32
C LEU A 130 -2.99 1.78 5.79
N PHE A 131 -1.98 1.28 5.10
CA PHE A 131 -2.01 1.04 3.66
C PHE A 131 -1.83 -0.45 3.37
N VAL A 132 -2.83 -1.09 2.77
CA VAL A 132 -2.79 -2.48 2.31
C VAL A 132 -2.61 -2.50 0.79
N THR A 133 -1.53 -3.10 0.31
CA THR A 133 -1.16 -2.98 -1.09
C THR A 133 -0.39 -4.19 -1.62
N VAL A 134 -0.38 -4.35 -2.92
CA VAL A 134 0.59 -5.19 -3.62
C VAL A 134 1.92 -4.46 -3.79
N SER A 135 2.98 -5.18 -4.17
CA SER A 135 4.30 -4.58 -4.42
C SER A 135 4.26 -3.62 -5.61
N ASN A 136 4.26 -2.31 -5.34
CA ASN A 136 4.29 -1.22 -6.31
C ASN A 136 5.06 0.00 -5.77
N SER A 137 5.20 1.07 -6.58
CA SER A 137 5.90 2.29 -6.18
C SER A 137 5.23 3.03 -5.00
N THR A 138 3.89 3.00 -4.93
CA THR A 138 3.14 3.62 -3.83
C THR A 138 3.45 2.96 -2.49
N ALA A 139 3.71 1.63 -2.48
CA ALA A 139 4.15 0.92 -1.29
C ALA A 139 5.49 1.45 -0.75
N HIS A 140 6.44 1.72 -1.64
CA HIS A 140 7.73 2.32 -1.26
C HIS A 140 7.57 3.75 -0.75
N LEU A 141 6.73 4.56 -1.40
CA LEU A 141 6.44 5.92 -0.96
C LEU A 141 5.83 5.92 0.44
N ALA A 142 4.79 5.12 0.67
CA ALA A 142 4.14 5.00 1.97
C ALA A 142 5.12 4.58 3.08
N ALA A 143 5.90 3.54 2.83
CA ALA A 143 6.90 3.04 3.75
C ALA A 143 8.00 4.07 4.05
N SER A 144 8.46 4.82 3.03
CA SER A 144 9.45 5.88 3.17
C SER A 144 8.95 7.07 4.00
N LEU A 145 7.64 7.30 4.00
CA LEU A 145 6.95 8.28 4.84
C LEU A 145 6.68 7.77 6.27
N GLY A 146 6.96 6.50 6.55
CA GLY A 146 6.68 5.85 7.83
C GLY A 146 5.20 5.52 8.05
N VAL A 147 4.42 5.46 6.97
CA VAL A 147 3.04 4.97 7.03
C VAL A 147 3.06 3.47 7.21
N GLU A 148 2.28 2.94 8.15
CA GLU A 148 2.17 1.50 8.30
C GLU A 148 1.64 0.89 7.01
N THR A 149 2.40 -0.03 6.43
CA THR A 149 2.15 -0.57 5.10
C THR A 149 2.21 -2.09 5.13
N TRP A 150 1.09 -2.71 4.79
CA TRP A 150 0.98 -4.16 4.67
C TRP A 150 1.07 -4.55 3.20
N ILE A 151 2.10 -5.29 2.84
CA ILE A 151 2.42 -5.60 1.45
C ILE A 151 2.15 -7.06 1.17
N ILE A 152 1.28 -7.31 0.21
CA ILE A 152 1.03 -8.63 -0.35
C ILE A 152 2.17 -8.92 -1.33
N LYS A 153 3.04 -9.86 -0.96
CA LYS A 153 4.19 -10.24 -1.77
C LYS A 153 3.74 -11.02 -3.01
N PRO A 154 4.34 -10.72 -4.16
CA PRO A 154 4.12 -11.51 -5.37
C PRO A 154 4.66 -12.94 -5.19
N LYS A 155 4.21 -13.83 -6.08
CA LYS A 155 4.73 -15.19 -6.15
C LYS A 155 6.20 -15.18 -6.61
N ASN A 156 6.98 -16.07 -6.02
CA ASN A 156 8.33 -16.48 -6.47
C ASN A 156 9.22 -15.37 -7.05
N HIS A 157 9.50 -15.46 -8.36
CA HIS A 157 10.45 -14.62 -9.10
C HIS A 157 10.03 -13.13 -9.25
N ALA A 158 8.78 -12.78 -8.99
CA ALA A 158 8.33 -11.38 -9.02
C ALA A 158 8.68 -10.61 -7.74
N VAL A 159 9.46 -11.20 -6.82
CA VAL A 159 9.84 -10.58 -5.55
C VAL A 159 11.08 -9.71 -5.72
N PHE A 160 10.96 -8.43 -5.42
CA PHE A 160 12.11 -7.53 -5.31
C PHE A 160 12.91 -7.79 -4.04
N HIS A 161 14.21 -7.51 -4.08
CA HIS A 161 15.11 -7.65 -2.93
C HIS A 161 14.66 -6.88 -1.68
N TYR A 162 13.93 -5.78 -1.83
CA TYR A 162 13.33 -5.01 -0.70
C TYR A 162 12.37 -5.84 0.15
N TRP A 163 11.71 -6.82 -0.46
CA TRP A 163 10.67 -7.65 0.17
C TRP A 163 11.10 -9.10 0.39
N ASN A 164 12.34 -9.43 0.05
CA ASN A 164 12.84 -10.81 0.11
C ASN A 164 13.60 -11.06 1.41
N GLN A 165 12.93 -10.88 2.54
CA GLN A 165 13.48 -11.19 3.86
C GLN A 165 12.69 -12.32 4.52
N PRO A 166 13.36 -13.22 5.28
CA PRO A 166 12.73 -14.42 5.85
C PRO A 166 11.72 -14.12 6.97
N ASN A 167 11.80 -12.97 7.62
CA ASN A 167 11.02 -12.61 8.80
C ASN A 167 9.78 -11.73 8.51
N ASN A 168 9.27 -11.73 7.29
CA ASN A 168 8.11 -10.93 6.87
C ASN A 168 8.24 -9.42 7.16
N SER A 169 9.45 -8.91 7.22
CA SER A 169 9.79 -7.50 7.39
C SER A 169 10.66 -6.99 6.25
N SER A 170 10.91 -5.70 6.22
CA SER A 170 11.87 -5.08 5.30
C SER A 170 13.03 -4.47 6.08
N PRO A 171 14.28 -4.66 5.65
CA PRO A 171 15.40 -3.97 6.27
C PRO A 171 15.38 -2.46 5.99
N TRP A 172 14.67 -2.03 4.95
CA TRP A 172 14.56 -0.63 4.55
C TRP A 172 13.52 0.16 5.35
N TYR A 173 12.45 -0.52 5.80
CA TYR A 173 11.27 0.15 6.35
C TYR A 173 10.73 -0.61 7.56
N GLU A 174 10.81 -0.02 8.74
CA GLU A 174 10.26 -0.61 9.97
C GLU A 174 8.73 -0.64 9.99
N SER A 175 8.09 0.24 9.19
CA SER A 175 6.63 0.34 9.08
C SER A 175 6.00 -0.70 8.15
N VAL A 176 6.79 -1.64 7.60
CA VAL A 176 6.31 -2.62 6.65
C VAL A 176 6.10 -3.99 7.28
N LYS A 177 4.91 -4.57 7.03
CA LYS A 177 4.62 -5.99 7.26
C LYS A 177 4.37 -6.67 5.92
N LEU A 178 5.00 -7.83 5.72
CA LEU A 178 4.91 -8.59 4.47
C LEU A 178 3.98 -9.79 4.65
N TYR A 179 3.11 -10.02 3.67
CA TYR A 179 2.24 -11.19 3.57
C TYR A 179 2.64 -12.03 2.38
N ASN A 180 3.02 -13.27 2.64
CA ASN A 180 3.50 -14.19 1.60
C ASN A 180 2.32 -14.90 0.91
N TYR A 181 2.48 -15.19 -0.36
CA TYR A 181 1.61 -16.13 -1.06
C TYR A 181 1.74 -17.53 -0.43
N LYS A 182 0.61 -18.16 -0.08
CA LYS A 182 0.55 -19.46 0.61
C LYS A 182 -0.11 -20.56 -0.25
N GLY A 183 0.11 -20.53 -1.56
CA GLY A 183 -0.51 -21.48 -2.49
C GLY A 183 -1.86 -21.01 -3.05
N ASP A 184 -2.61 -20.24 -2.26
CA ASP A 184 -3.84 -19.55 -2.64
C ASP A 184 -3.88 -18.15 -2.05
N TRP A 185 -4.28 -17.17 -2.86
CA TRP A 185 -4.43 -15.78 -2.43
C TRP A 185 -5.52 -15.60 -1.38
N SER A 186 -6.57 -16.42 -1.40
CA SER A 186 -7.64 -16.36 -0.41
C SER A 186 -7.13 -16.58 1.01
N ILE A 187 -6.14 -17.45 1.19
CA ILE A 187 -5.50 -17.71 2.49
C ILE A 187 -4.75 -16.47 2.97
N THR A 188 -3.99 -15.84 2.07
CA THR A 188 -3.24 -14.60 2.39
C THR A 188 -4.19 -13.45 2.73
N VAL A 189 -5.28 -13.30 1.99
CA VAL A 189 -6.30 -12.27 2.24
C VAL A 189 -7.01 -12.52 3.57
N GLN A 190 -7.30 -13.77 3.91
CA GLN A 190 -7.92 -14.12 5.18
C GLN A 190 -6.99 -13.79 6.37
N GLU A 191 -5.69 -14.06 6.25
CA GLU A 191 -4.69 -13.68 7.25
C GLU A 191 -4.65 -12.16 7.47
N ILE A 192 -4.66 -11.38 6.40
CA ILE A 192 -4.72 -9.91 6.47
C ILE A 192 -5.98 -9.45 7.20
N LYS A 193 -7.13 -10.05 6.86
CA LYS A 193 -8.40 -9.74 7.52
C LYS A 193 -8.37 -10.00 9.03
N GLU A 194 -7.83 -11.14 9.44
CA GLU A 194 -7.69 -11.50 10.86
C GLU A 194 -6.77 -10.52 11.60
N ASP A 195 -5.64 -10.18 11.00
CA ASP A 195 -4.72 -9.20 11.55
C ASP A 195 -5.33 -7.80 11.68
N LEU A 196 -6.17 -7.39 10.71
CA LEU A 196 -6.93 -6.13 10.79
C LEU A 196 -7.88 -6.12 11.98
N LEU A 197 -8.61 -7.21 12.19
CA LEU A 197 -9.53 -7.35 13.32
C LEU A 197 -8.81 -7.36 14.67
N ILE A 198 -7.60 -7.91 14.72
CA ILE A 198 -6.77 -7.92 15.95
C ILE A 198 -6.20 -6.53 16.22
N LYS A 199 -5.67 -5.88 15.19
CA LYS A 199 -5.00 -4.57 15.31
C LYS A 199 -5.96 -3.46 15.74
N PHE A 200 -7.14 -3.48 15.20
CA PHE A 200 -8.13 -2.42 15.39
C PHE A 200 -9.34 -2.90 16.22
N LYS A 201 -9.08 -3.65 17.26
CA LYS A 201 -10.10 -4.08 18.24
C LYS A 201 -10.84 -2.93 18.90
#